data_160052d861f1141fb54d7b6b60727468
#
_entry.id   160052d861f1141fb54d7b6b60727468
#
_cell.length_a   1.000
_cell.length_b   1.000
_cell.length_c   1.000
_cell.angle_alpha   90.00
_cell.angle_beta   90.00
_cell.angle_gamma   90.00
#
_symmetry.space_group_name_H-M   'P 1'
#
loop_
_entity.id
_entity.type
_entity.pdbx_description
1 polymer ?
#
loop_
_entity_poly.entity_id
_entity_poly.type
_entity_poly.pdbx_seq_one_letter_code
_entity_poly.pdbx_strand_id
1 'polypeptide(L)'
;QLLTGLDAARNGAVNVSSGRALLRPENPTMANYFADAGYSTGVFGKWHLGANYPYRPQDRGFQESVWYPSSSIPSVPAYWGNDYFDDVYVHNGKEKQFKGYCADVFFNEAKRFISESAQKKKPFLCYLATNTPHGPFIPKEEDRKAIAQVLADPKFDHLNGGLKKRLSLYLGMIRNIDWNMGKLMKFLDDKGLSEDTILIF
;
A
#
# COMPACT_ATOMS: atom_id res chain seq x y z
N GLN A 1 -13.46 0.30 -8.04
CA GLN A 1 -14.38 1.45 -7.93
C GLN A 1 -13.60 2.74 -7.62
N LEU A 2 -12.80 2.81 -6.55
CA LEU A 2 -12.08 4.02 -6.14
C LEU A 2 -11.28 4.68 -7.28
N LEU A 3 -10.52 3.88 -8.03
CA LEU A 3 -9.64 4.41 -9.08
C LEU A 3 -10.37 4.93 -10.33
N THR A 4 -11.61 4.50 -10.59
CA THR A 4 -12.32 4.81 -11.85
C THR A 4 -13.67 5.48 -11.66
N GLY A 5 -14.20 5.52 -10.44
CA GLY A 5 -15.58 5.94 -10.19
C GLY A 5 -16.65 4.97 -10.72
N LEU A 6 -16.26 3.85 -11.35
CA LEU A 6 -17.15 2.88 -11.97
C LEU A 6 -17.32 1.63 -11.11
N ASP A 7 -18.49 1.02 -11.14
CA ASP A 7 -18.70 -0.30 -10.53
C ASP A 7 -17.86 -1.41 -11.20
N ALA A 8 -17.72 -2.56 -10.53
CA ALA A 8 -16.86 -3.65 -10.98
C ALA A 8 -17.26 -4.20 -12.36
N ALA A 9 -18.55 -4.28 -12.66
CA ALA A 9 -19.03 -4.80 -13.96
C ALA A 9 -18.64 -3.87 -15.11
N ARG A 10 -18.66 -2.56 -14.87
CA ARG A 10 -18.30 -1.55 -15.88
C ARG A 10 -16.77 -1.40 -16.02
N ASN A 11 -16.04 -1.41 -14.92
CA ASN A 11 -14.58 -1.24 -14.98
C ASN A 11 -13.81 -2.53 -15.31
N GLY A 12 -14.46 -3.69 -15.29
CA GLY A 12 -13.88 -5.00 -15.67
C GLY A 12 -13.23 -5.78 -14.54
N ALA A 13 -12.89 -5.15 -13.41
CA ALA A 13 -12.27 -5.82 -12.26
C ALA A 13 -13.35 -6.47 -11.37
N VAL A 14 -13.95 -7.56 -11.86
CA VAL A 14 -15.14 -8.19 -11.26
C VAL A 14 -14.83 -9.27 -10.23
N ASN A 15 -13.56 -9.72 -10.14
CA ASN A 15 -13.13 -10.74 -9.17
C ASN A 15 -11.63 -10.57 -8.88
N VAL A 16 -11.17 -11.18 -7.79
CA VAL A 16 -9.76 -11.11 -7.36
C VAL A 16 -8.84 -12.16 -7.99
N SER A 17 -9.38 -13.11 -8.72
CA SER A 17 -8.64 -14.26 -9.26
C SER A 17 -8.93 -14.53 -10.73
N SER A 18 -8.12 -15.41 -11.34
CA SER A 18 -8.32 -15.93 -12.71
C SER A 18 -8.39 -14.84 -13.78
N GLY A 19 -7.53 -13.80 -13.68
CA GLY A 19 -7.48 -12.70 -14.65
C GLY A 19 -8.67 -11.73 -14.59
N ARG A 20 -9.62 -11.93 -13.67
CA ARG A 20 -10.82 -11.08 -13.53
C ARG A 20 -10.62 -9.84 -12.64
N ALA A 21 -9.39 -9.61 -12.19
CA ALA A 21 -9.00 -8.37 -11.50
C ALA A 21 -8.52 -7.28 -12.47
N LEU A 22 -8.46 -7.55 -13.77
CA LEU A 22 -7.94 -6.62 -14.76
C LEU A 22 -8.88 -5.44 -14.96
N LEU A 23 -8.33 -4.24 -14.75
CA LEU A 23 -9.05 -3.00 -15.01
C LEU A 23 -9.06 -2.71 -16.52
N ARG A 24 -10.25 -2.56 -17.12
CA ARG A 24 -10.36 -2.32 -18.56
C ARG A 24 -9.51 -1.13 -19.01
N PRO A 25 -8.67 -1.28 -20.05
CA PRO A 25 -7.71 -0.23 -20.45
C PRO A 25 -8.38 1.07 -20.90
N GLU A 26 -9.56 0.99 -21.50
CA GLU A 26 -10.34 2.14 -21.98
C GLU A 26 -10.90 3.01 -20.86
N ASN A 27 -10.97 2.52 -19.63
CA ASN A 27 -11.44 3.29 -18.49
C ASN A 27 -10.28 4.06 -17.86
N PRO A 28 -10.19 5.39 -17.96
CA PRO A 28 -9.16 6.15 -17.28
C PRO A 28 -9.30 6.00 -15.77
N THR A 29 -8.18 6.07 -15.06
CA THR A 29 -8.14 6.11 -13.60
C THR A 29 -8.08 7.54 -13.10
N MET A 30 -8.35 7.74 -11.82
CA MET A 30 -8.14 9.07 -11.20
C MET A 30 -6.71 9.58 -11.43
N ALA A 31 -5.70 8.69 -11.50
CA ALA A 31 -4.32 9.10 -11.73
C ALA A 31 -4.13 9.73 -13.13
N ASN A 32 -4.87 9.27 -14.16
CA ASN A 32 -4.85 9.91 -15.47
C ASN A 32 -5.38 11.36 -15.38
N TYR A 33 -6.55 11.56 -14.76
CA TYR A 33 -7.13 12.89 -14.62
C TYR A 33 -6.25 13.84 -13.80
N PHE A 34 -5.65 13.36 -12.71
CA PHE A 34 -4.72 14.17 -11.92
C PHE A 34 -3.43 14.50 -12.68
N ALA A 35 -2.88 13.54 -13.45
CA ALA A 35 -1.71 13.77 -14.29
C ALA A 35 -1.99 14.84 -15.37
N ASP A 36 -3.16 14.76 -16.04
CA ASP A 36 -3.61 15.73 -17.04
C ASP A 36 -3.82 17.13 -16.42
N ALA A 37 -4.20 17.18 -15.15
CA ALA A 37 -4.29 18.43 -14.38
C ALA A 37 -2.94 18.95 -13.83
N GLY A 38 -1.81 18.30 -14.19
CA GLY A 38 -0.46 18.73 -13.84
C GLY A 38 0.06 18.23 -12.50
N TYR A 39 -0.67 17.34 -11.82
CA TYR A 39 -0.21 16.71 -10.58
C TYR A 39 0.91 15.70 -10.85
N SER A 40 1.82 15.55 -9.89
CA SER A 40 2.64 14.35 -9.77
C SER A 40 1.77 13.21 -9.25
N THR A 41 1.84 12.02 -9.86
CA THR A 41 1.01 10.88 -9.47
C THR A 41 1.87 9.69 -9.07
N GLY A 42 1.66 9.16 -7.86
CA GLY A 42 2.44 8.06 -7.31
C GLY A 42 1.58 6.97 -6.67
N VAL A 43 2.02 5.72 -6.79
CA VAL A 43 1.41 4.55 -6.14
C VAL A 43 2.46 3.74 -5.40
N PHE A 44 2.16 3.37 -4.15
CA PHE A 44 3.08 2.66 -3.26
C PHE A 44 2.37 1.49 -2.58
N GLY A 45 2.75 0.26 -2.94
CA GLY A 45 2.21 -0.96 -2.36
C GLY A 45 1.45 -1.85 -3.33
N LYS A 46 0.30 -2.36 -2.89
CA LYS A 46 -0.51 -3.32 -3.63
C LYS A 46 -1.19 -2.69 -4.84
N TRP A 47 -1.07 -3.36 -6.00
CA TRP A 47 -1.81 -2.96 -7.19
C TRP A 47 -2.99 -3.89 -7.49
N HIS A 48 -2.75 -5.17 -7.72
CA HIS A 48 -3.73 -6.24 -7.98
C HIS A 48 -4.77 -5.95 -9.09
N LEU A 49 -4.40 -5.13 -10.08
CA LEU A 49 -5.28 -4.76 -11.21
C LEU A 49 -4.65 -5.10 -12.58
N GLY A 50 -3.63 -5.95 -12.54
CA GLY A 50 -2.89 -6.42 -13.70
C GLY A 50 -1.39 -6.14 -13.60
N ALA A 51 -0.58 -7.16 -13.94
CA ALA A 51 0.89 -7.10 -13.85
C ALA A 51 1.57 -6.86 -15.20
N ASN A 52 0.83 -6.97 -16.31
CA ASN A 52 1.34 -6.82 -17.66
C ASN A 52 0.80 -5.56 -18.33
N TYR A 53 1.46 -5.10 -19.40
CA TYR A 53 0.93 -4.05 -20.27
C TYR A 53 -0.45 -4.45 -20.83
N PRO A 54 -1.44 -3.58 -20.87
CA PRO A 54 -1.49 -2.17 -20.44
C PRO A 54 -2.09 -1.96 -19.04
N TYR A 55 -1.90 -2.90 -18.10
CA TYR A 55 -2.60 -2.92 -16.82
C TYR A 55 -1.75 -2.48 -15.63
N ARG A 56 -0.43 -2.29 -15.83
CA ARG A 56 0.50 -1.91 -14.75
C ARG A 56 0.21 -0.49 -14.25
N PRO A 57 0.61 -0.13 -13.03
CA PRO A 57 0.40 1.23 -12.51
C PRO A 57 0.87 2.34 -13.46
N GLN A 58 2.06 2.20 -14.05
CA GLN A 58 2.60 3.19 -15.00
C GLN A 58 1.80 3.29 -16.31
N ASP A 59 1.09 2.23 -16.69
CA ASP A 59 0.20 2.25 -17.85
C ASP A 59 -1.15 2.91 -17.53
N ARG A 60 -1.41 3.15 -16.23
CA ARG A 60 -2.69 3.59 -15.67
C ARG A 60 -2.61 4.95 -15.01
N GLY A 61 -1.67 5.81 -15.46
CA GLY A 61 -1.58 7.20 -15.08
C GLY A 61 -0.67 7.49 -13.87
N PHE A 62 -0.04 6.49 -13.25
CA PHE A 62 0.92 6.71 -12.18
C PHE A 62 2.33 6.91 -12.73
N GLN A 63 2.89 8.10 -12.54
CA GLN A 63 4.23 8.49 -13.02
C GLN A 63 5.34 7.92 -12.15
N GLU A 64 5.06 7.66 -10.88
CA GLU A 64 5.96 7.02 -9.93
C GLU A 64 5.28 5.80 -9.33
N SER A 65 5.98 4.68 -9.21
CA SER A 65 5.38 3.46 -8.67
C SER A 65 6.40 2.59 -7.95
N VAL A 66 6.07 2.15 -6.73
CA VAL A 66 6.77 1.07 -6.03
C VAL A 66 5.72 0.04 -5.62
N TRP A 67 5.69 -1.09 -6.30
CA TRP A 67 4.59 -2.04 -6.18
C TRP A 67 5.06 -3.49 -6.38
N TYR A 68 4.20 -4.43 -6.08
CA TYR A 68 4.44 -5.86 -6.34
C TYR A 68 3.33 -6.45 -7.24
N PRO A 69 3.68 -7.41 -8.13
CA PRO A 69 2.81 -7.85 -9.23
C PRO A 69 1.78 -8.93 -8.86
N SER A 70 1.55 -9.19 -7.58
CA SER A 70 0.63 -10.23 -7.11
C SER A 70 -0.47 -9.71 -6.20
N SER A 71 -1.37 -10.60 -5.79
CA SER A 71 -2.47 -10.28 -4.87
C SER A 71 -2.01 -10.00 -3.44
N SER A 72 -0.89 -10.61 -3.04
CA SER A 72 -0.22 -10.42 -1.75
C SER A 72 1.26 -10.71 -1.88
N ILE A 73 2.08 -10.11 -1.02
CA ILE A 73 3.45 -10.54 -0.82
C ILE A 73 3.40 -11.98 -0.32
N PRO A 74 4.30 -12.71 -0.60
CA PRO A 74 4.84 -13.96 -1.04
C PRO A 74 3.94 -14.83 -1.95
N SER A 75 2.98 -14.28 -2.67
CA SER A 75 2.25 -15.06 -3.70
C SER A 75 2.85 -14.91 -5.10
N VAL A 76 2.62 -15.89 -5.95
CA VAL A 76 2.96 -15.80 -7.38
C VAL A 76 2.02 -14.80 -8.09
N PRO A 77 2.52 -13.97 -9.01
CA PRO A 77 3.87 -13.95 -9.58
C PRO A 77 4.88 -13.06 -8.84
N ALA A 78 4.73 -12.84 -7.53
CA ALA A 78 5.69 -12.07 -6.74
C ALA A 78 7.08 -12.74 -6.75
N TYR A 79 8.10 -11.96 -6.39
CA TYR A 79 9.47 -12.43 -6.38
C TYR A 79 9.67 -13.53 -5.36
N TRP A 80 10.43 -14.51 -5.78
CA TRP A 80 10.81 -15.65 -4.98
C TRP A 80 11.63 -15.19 -3.76
N GLY A 81 11.18 -15.56 -2.57
CA GLY A 81 11.81 -15.16 -1.32
C GLY A 81 11.28 -13.88 -0.67
N ASN A 82 10.33 -13.19 -1.28
CA ASN A 82 9.64 -12.10 -0.61
C ASN A 82 8.82 -12.60 0.58
N ASP A 83 9.05 -12.03 1.75
CA ASP A 83 8.44 -12.48 3.02
C ASP A 83 8.02 -11.35 3.96
N TYR A 84 7.82 -10.15 3.46
CA TYR A 84 7.54 -8.89 4.13
C TYR A 84 8.77 -8.10 4.59
N PHE A 85 9.96 -8.72 4.56
CA PHE A 85 11.19 -8.07 4.99
C PHE A 85 12.24 -8.09 3.89
N ASP A 86 12.89 -6.97 3.66
CA ASP A 86 13.98 -6.83 2.68
C ASP A 86 13.62 -7.34 1.27
N ASP A 87 12.40 -7.10 0.85
CA ASP A 87 11.79 -7.63 -0.38
C ASP A 87 12.23 -6.91 -1.66
N VAL A 88 12.03 -7.58 -2.79
CA VAL A 88 12.15 -6.98 -4.13
C VAL A 88 10.78 -6.50 -4.60
N TYR A 89 10.69 -5.23 -4.99
CA TYR A 89 9.51 -4.63 -5.60
C TYR A 89 9.82 -4.04 -6.98
N VAL A 90 8.78 -3.78 -7.76
CA VAL A 90 8.91 -3.09 -9.03
C VAL A 90 8.89 -1.58 -8.78
N HIS A 91 10.00 -0.91 -9.06
CA HIS A 91 10.13 0.53 -9.01
C HIS A 91 10.20 1.08 -10.43
N ASN A 92 9.18 1.82 -10.86
CA ASN A 92 9.09 2.41 -12.20
C ASN A 92 9.42 1.41 -13.33
N GLY A 93 8.87 0.19 -13.22
CA GLY A 93 9.04 -0.87 -14.22
C GLY A 93 10.33 -1.69 -14.09
N LYS A 94 11.18 -1.42 -13.10
CA LYS A 94 12.42 -2.18 -12.83
C LYS A 94 12.38 -2.82 -11.46
N GLU A 95 12.90 -4.03 -11.36
CA GLU A 95 13.09 -4.71 -10.07
C GLU A 95 14.11 -3.96 -9.21
N LYS A 96 13.78 -3.78 -7.93
CA LYS A 96 14.65 -3.14 -6.95
C LYS A 96 14.51 -3.81 -5.60
N GLN A 97 15.65 -4.14 -4.98
CA GLN A 97 15.72 -4.58 -3.59
C GLN A 97 15.48 -3.41 -2.66
N PHE A 98 14.59 -3.60 -1.71
CA PHE A 98 14.34 -2.65 -0.63
C PHE A 98 14.78 -3.25 0.71
N LYS A 99 15.06 -2.41 1.69
CA LYS A 99 15.41 -2.80 3.05
C LYS A 99 14.30 -2.45 4.02
N GLY A 100 13.99 -3.36 4.93
CA GLY A 100 13.03 -3.18 5.99
C GLY A 100 11.68 -3.84 5.73
N TYR A 101 10.74 -3.57 6.61
CA TYR A 101 9.40 -4.14 6.59
C TYR A 101 8.54 -3.50 5.48
N CYS A 102 7.75 -4.30 4.80
CA CYS A 102 6.99 -3.91 3.60
C CYS A 102 6.20 -2.59 3.76
N ALA A 103 5.40 -2.46 4.82
CA ALA A 103 4.63 -1.22 5.04
C ALA A 103 5.56 -0.03 5.30
N ASP A 104 6.63 -0.20 6.10
CA ASP A 104 7.61 0.87 6.34
C ASP A 104 8.24 1.34 5.01
N VAL A 105 8.56 0.41 4.11
CA VAL A 105 9.09 0.73 2.77
C VAL A 105 8.09 1.58 1.98
N PHE A 106 6.84 1.16 1.87
CA PHE A 106 5.84 1.88 1.09
C PHE A 106 5.56 3.28 1.65
N PHE A 107 5.47 3.43 2.97
CA PHE A 107 5.32 4.75 3.60
C PHE A 107 6.55 5.64 3.40
N ASN A 108 7.76 5.09 3.42
CA ASN A 108 8.98 5.84 3.18
C ASN A 108 9.09 6.31 1.73
N GLU A 109 8.76 5.45 0.78
CA GLU A 109 8.75 5.82 -0.65
C GLU A 109 7.65 6.85 -0.97
N ALA A 110 6.47 6.76 -0.31
CA ALA A 110 5.43 7.78 -0.40
C ALA A 110 5.94 9.14 0.11
N LYS A 111 6.58 9.19 1.27
CA LYS A 111 7.17 10.44 1.82
C LYS A 111 8.26 11.00 0.91
N ARG A 112 9.12 10.14 0.32
CA ARG A 112 10.12 10.55 -0.67
C ARG A 112 9.44 11.24 -1.85
N PHE A 113 8.45 10.59 -2.46
CA PHE A 113 7.69 11.10 -3.60
C PHE A 113 7.00 12.44 -3.29
N ILE A 114 6.34 12.56 -2.15
CA ILE A 114 5.71 13.81 -1.69
C ILE A 114 6.76 14.92 -1.56
N SER A 115 7.91 14.62 -0.92
CA SER A 115 9.01 15.60 -0.78
C SER A 115 9.54 16.10 -2.13
N GLU A 116 9.76 15.17 -3.08
CA GLU A 116 10.23 15.52 -4.43
C GLU A 116 9.20 16.33 -5.22
N SER A 117 7.91 16.03 -5.08
CA SER A 117 6.83 16.79 -5.70
C SER A 117 6.76 18.22 -5.14
N ALA A 118 6.84 18.36 -3.82
CA ALA A 118 6.86 19.67 -3.16
C ALA A 118 8.08 20.52 -3.58
N GLN A 119 9.27 19.91 -3.66
CA GLN A 119 10.48 20.60 -4.15
C GLN A 119 10.31 21.11 -5.59
N LYS A 120 9.60 20.37 -6.44
CA LYS A 120 9.27 20.76 -7.81
C LYS A 120 8.09 21.75 -7.89
N LYS A 121 7.51 22.12 -6.74
CA LYS A 121 6.30 22.96 -6.64
C LYS A 121 5.12 22.40 -7.44
N LYS A 122 4.99 21.05 -7.46
CA LYS A 122 3.87 20.37 -8.12
C LYS A 122 2.92 19.81 -7.07
N PRO A 123 1.61 19.96 -7.26
CA PRO A 123 0.65 19.20 -6.47
C PRO A 123 0.83 17.70 -6.70
N PHE A 124 0.36 16.88 -5.78
CA PHE A 124 0.56 15.44 -5.88
C PHE A 124 -0.71 14.65 -5.58
N LEU A 125 -0.85 13.51 -6.25
CA LEU A 125 -1.73 12.41 -5.90
C LEU A 125 -0.85 11.25 -5.42
N CYS A 126 -0.94 10.89 -4.15
CA CYS A 126 -0.23 9.75 -3.57
C CYS A 126 -1.23 8.65 -3.18
N TYR A 127 -1.22 7.54 -3.92
CA TYR A 127 -2.03 6.36 -3.61
C TYR A 127 -1.18 5.34 -2.85
N LEU A 128 -1.40 5.25 -1.54
CA LEU A 128 -0.67 4.37 -0.64
C LEU A 128 -1.53 3.16 -0.28
N ALA A 129 -1.26 2.02 -0.93
CA ALA A 129 -2.01 0.78 -0.80
C ALA A 129 -1.17 -0.30 -0.13
N THR A 130 -1.12 -0.34 1.20
CA THR A 130 -0.30 -1.32 1.92
C THR A 130 -0.74 -2.75 1.66
N ASN A 131 0.19 -3.73 1.73
CA ASN A 131 -0.14 -5.15 1.74
C ASN A 131 -0.82 -5.57 3.06
N THR A 132 -0.35 -5.00 4.14
CA THR A 132 -0.87 -5.26 5.48
C THR A 132 -2.25 -4.62 5.68
N PRO A 133 -3.16 -5.24 6.42
CA PRO A 133 -3.01 -6.44 7.21
C PRO A 133 -3.48 -7.75 6.52
N HIS A 134 -3.31 -7.89 5.21
CA HIS A 134 -3.63 -9.12 4.48
C HIS A 134 -2.75 -10.30 4.96
N GLY A 135 -3.30 -11.51 4.96
CA GLY A 135 -2.52 -12.71 5.29
C GLY A 135 -1.47 -13.08 4.24
N PRO A 136 -0.44 -13.84 4.63
CA PRO A 136 -0.15 -14.35 5.96
C PRO A 136 0.14 -13.22 6.97
N PHE A 137 -0.22 -13.46 8.25
CA PHE A 137 -0.04 -12.43 9.28
C PHE A 137 1.39 -12.46 9.81
N ILE A 138 2.22 -11.60 9.26
CA ILE A 138 3.67 -11.48 9.58
C ILE A 138 3.94 -10.04 10.03
N PRO A 139 3.66 -9.67 11.30
CA PRO A 139 4.01 -8.37 11.85
C PRO A 139 5.48 -8.31 12.23
N LYS A 140 5.97 -7.11 12.45
CA LYS A 140 7.24 -6.91 13.15
C LYS A 140 7.10 -7.45 14.58
N GLU A 141 8.18 -8.00 15.11
CA GLU A 141 8.13 -8.67 16.42
C GLU A 141 7.80 -7.70 17.57
N GLU A 142 8.28 -6.46 17.53
CA GLU A 142 7.93 -5.44 18.52
C GLU A 142 6.44 -5.11 18.50
N ASP A 143 5.81 -5.06 17.32
CA ASP A 143 4.37 -4.79 17.20
C ASP A 143 3.54 -5.96 17.73
N ARG A 144 3.95 -7.20 17.39
CA ARG A 144 3.33 -8.41 17.92
C ARG A 144 3.38 -8.48 19.44
N LYS A 145 4.56 -8.20 20.03
CA LYS A 145 4.76 -8.20 21.48
C LYS A 145 3.90 -7.15 22.18
N ALA A 146 3.84 -5.94 21.64
CA ALA A 146 3.01 -4.87 22.19
C ALA A 146 1.52 -5.28 22.25
N ILE A 147 0.99 -5.88 21.18
CA ILE A 147 -0.39 -6.37 21.17
C ILE A 147 -0.57 -7.58 22.12
N ALA A 148 0.40 -8.49 22.17
CA ALA A 148 0.34 -9.63 23.08
C ALA A 148 0.24 -9.18 24.55
N GLN A 149 0.95 -8.12 24.92
CA GLN A 149 0.84 -7.50 26.27
C GLN A 149 -0.55 -6.95 26.53
N VAL A 150 -1.16 -6.25 25.56
CA VAL A 150 -2.55 -5.77 25.69
C VAL A 150 -3.52 -6.93 25.87
N LEU A 151 -3.37 -8.01 25.10
CA LEU A 151 -4.22 -9.20 25.15
C LEU A 151 -3.99 -10.07 26.41
N ALA A 152 -2.98 -9.78 27.21
CA ALA A 152 -2.76 -10.41 28.52
C ALA A 152 -3.62 -9.80 29.63
N ASP A 153 -4.26 -8.66 29.40
CA ASP A 153 -5.21 -8.05 30.35
C ASP A 153 -6.38 -9.02 30.63
N PRO A 154 -6.78 -9.21 31.90
CA PRO A 154 -7.86 -10.11 32.29
C PRO A 154 -9.21 -9.89 31.58
N LYS A 155 -9.48 -8.69 31.09
CA LYS A 155 -10.69 -8.41 30.27
C LYS A 155 -10.77 -9.26 29.01
N PHE A 156 -9.63 -9.79 28.52
CA PHE A 156 -9.55 -10.66 27.36
C PHE A 156 -9.48 -12.16 27.69
N ASP A 157 -9.71 -12.59 28.94
CA ASP A 157 -9.62 -14.01 29.33
C ASP A 157 -10.73 -14.89 28.74
N HIS A 158 -11.77 -14.26 28.21
CA HIS A 158 -12.79 -14.93 27.40
C HIS A 158 -12.27 -15.42 26.04
N LEU A 159 -11.10 -14.95 25.58
CA LEU A 159 -10.43 -15.38 24.35
C LEU A 159 -9.50 -16.56 24.65
N ASN A 160 -9.61 -17.65 23.89
CA ASN A 160 -8.65 -18.74 23.99
C ASN A 160 -7.26 -18.35 23.48
N GLY A 161 -6.22 -19.10 23.90
CA GLY A 161 -4.83 -18.79 23.56
C GLY A 161 -4.52 -18.77 22.05
N GLY A 162 -5.18 -19.63 21.28
CA GLY A 162 -5.03 -19.65 19.82
C GLY A 162 -5.54 -18.36 19.17
N LEU A 163 -6.69 -17.87 19.63
CA LEU A 163 -7.26 -16.61 19.15
C LEU A 163 -6.42 -15.41 19.60
N LYS A 164 -5.98 -15.37 20.87
CA LYS A 164 -5.05 -14.32 21.35
C LYS A 164 -3.78 -14.27 20.50
N LYS A 165 -3.19 -15.44 20.19
CA LYS A 165 -2.01 -15.53 19.29
C LYS A 165 -2.31 -14.96 17.89
N ARG A 166 -3.41 -15.37 17.27
CA ARG A 166 -3.80 -14.89 15.92
C ARG A 166 -4.07 -13.39 15.91
N LEU A 167 -4.76 -12.88 16.93
CA LEU A 167 -5.02 -11.44 17.08
C LEU A 167 -3.73 -10.66 17.29
N SER A 168 -2.75 -11.18 18.04
CA SER A 168 -1.47 -10.48 18.20
C SER A 168 -0.71 -10.32 16.89
N LEU A 169 -0.82 -11.28 15.98
CA LEU A 169 -0.23 -11.19 14.65
C LEU A 169 -0.98 -10.15 13.78
N TYR A 170 -2.29 -10.27 13.68
CA TYR A 170 -3.12 -9.39 12.84
C TYR A 170 -3.09 -7.93 13.31
N LEU A 171 -3.37 -7.70 14.60
CA LEU A 171 -3.38 -6.36 15.18
C LEU A 171 -1.98 -5.75 15.26
N GLY A 172 -0.92 -6.59 15.34
CA GLY A 172 0.46 -6.13 15.21
C GLY A 172 0.72 -5.46 13.85
N MET A 173 0.18 -6.02 12.76
CA MET A 173 0.27 -5.39 11.44
C MET A 173 -0.50 -4.07 11.39
N ILE A 174 -1.69 -4.01 11.99
CA ILE A 174 -2.48 -2.77 12.06
C ILE A 174 -1.74 -1.70 12.88
N ARG A 175 -1.14 -2.08 14.02
CA ARG A 175 -0.33 -1.17 14.83
C ARG A 175 0.82 -0.55 14.03
N ASN A 176 1.47 -1.32 13.16
CA ASN A 176 2.51 -0.80 12.29
C ASN A 176 1.97 0.20 11.26
N ILE A 177 0.77 -0.05 10.69
CA ILE A 177 0.12 0.91 9.78
C ILE A 177 -0.18 2.21 10.51
N ASP A 178 -0.81 2.14 11.68
CA ASP A 178 -1.14 3.29 12.52
C ASP A 178 0.11 4.12 12.87
N TRP A 179 1.18 3.44 13.29
CA TRP A 179 2.45 4.08 13.58
C TRP A 179 3.05 4.81 12.36
N ASN A 180 3.01 4.20 11.19
CA ASN A 180 3.49 4.81 9.95
C ASN A 180 2.58 5.96 9.50
N MET A 181 1.28 5.85 9.74
CA MET A 181 0.32 6.91 9.46
C MET A 181 0.61 8.15 10.32
N GLY A 182 0.84 7.97 11.63
CA GLY A 182 1.28 9.06 12.51
C GLY A 182 2.57 9.73 12.03
N LYS A 183 3.53 8.94 11.55
CA LYS A 183 4.77 9.48 10.96
C LYS A 183 4.54 10.25 9.66
N LEU A 184 3.60 9.80 8.82
CA LEU A 184 3.25 10.50 7.59
C LEU A 184 2.57 11.84 7.90
N MET A 185 1.62 11.87 8.84
CA MET A 185 0.96 13.10 9.26
C MET A 185 1.99 14.11 9.83
N LYS A 186 2.84 13.65 10.75
CA LYS A 186 3.93 14.49 11.27
C LYS A 186 4.86 14.99 10.14
N PHE A 187 5.19 14.18 9.16
CA PHE A 187 6.00 14.58 8.02
C PHE A 187 5.33 15.67 7.19
N LEU A 188 4.01 15.61 6.97
CA LEU A 188 3.27 16.67 6.28
C LEU A 188 3.30 17.98 7.07
N ASP A 189 3.12 17.92 8.40
CA ASP A 189 3.22 19.07 9.30
C ASP A 189 4.63 19.69 9.24
N ASP A 190 5.67 18.89 9.42
CA ASP A 190 7.07 19.34 9.42
C ASP A 190 7.47 19.98 8.07
N LYS A 191 6.79 19.63 6.97
CA LYS A 191 7.01 20.17 5.63
C LYS A 191 6.11 21.38 5.31
N GLY A 192 5.17 21.72 6.20
CA GLY A 192 4.18 22.77 5.97
C GLY A 192 3.18 22.42 4.85
N LEU A 193 2.86 21.14 4.69
CA LEU A 193 1.98 20.63 3.64
C LEU A 193 0.59 20.23 4.16
N SER A 194 0.36 20.19 5.46
CA SER A 194 -0.87 19.66 6.06
C SER A 194 -2.11 20.44 5.65
N GLU A 195 -2.03 21.78 5.65
CA GLU A 195 -3.18 22.64 5.34
C GLU A 195 -3.62 22.54 3.86
N ASP A 196 -2.70 22.17 2.97
CA ASP A 196 -2.93 22.04 1.53
C ASP A 196 -3.07 20.57 1.06
N THR A 197 -3.15 19.62 2.00
CA THR A 197 -3.23 18.19 1.69
C THR A 197 -4.52 17.58 2.24
N ILE A 198 -5.33 17.01 1.35
CA ILE A 198 -6.46 16.16 1.74
C ILE A 198 -5.93 14.74 1.98
N LEU A 199 -6.01 14.26 3.22
CA LEU A 199 -5.67 12.91 3.61
C LEU A 199 -6.95 12.10 3.77
N ILE A 200 -7.04 10.97 3.03
CA ILE A 200 -8.19 10.05 3.08
C ILE A 200 -7.68 8.68 3.55
N PHE A 201 -8.24 8.19 4.67
CA PHE A 201 -7.89 6.90 5.29
C PHE A 201 -9.11 6.01 5.48
#